data_6197c8cd5201a5648c699bb893b91789
#
_entry.id   6197c8cd5201a5648c699bb893b91789
#
_cell.length_a   1.000
_cell.length_b   1.000
_cell.length_c   1.000
_cell.angle_alpha   90.00
_cell.angle_beta   90.00
_cell.angle_gamma   90.00
#
_symmetry.space_group_name_H-M   'P 1'
#
loop_
_entity.id
_entity.type
_entity.pdbx_description
1 polymer ?
#
loop_
_entity_poly.entity_id
_entity_poly.type
_entity_poly.pdbx_seq_one_letter_code
_entity_poly.pdbx_strand_id
1 'polypeptide(L)'
;MPRRATISVLFAAAASVWWGDARADGLVIAGGSPRAIGRAGVGTVSDDGGGALLLDPAVLARRDSTRVQLGVAFVDDSVEWLHAAGAPVARDQSGSSTMPAIAAEGAWGSWILGAAAMTSAVSARELREPGSLDPAHYGNAFEYRYTGLAGSVRRDTVTLGVARRFGDWLAVGVSIAGSRVSVDERRAIWAGFVGRDVIEDPEHDVEIAINAEDSLSPSAVAGVLVAPVESHLELAASIGWEATAHVAGDVAALAAGAGVRAQTATPAATLELAQPITVRTGVRWLGERWIAEANADLWIFPETAEAETWQLTGVQITDQSNVTVPLATLPSRISEVTHGAL
;
A
#
# COMPACT_ATOMS: atom_id res chain seq x y z
N MET A 1 -26.08 22.29 33.48
CA MET A 1 -25.49 22.59 32.16
C MET A 1 -23.95 22.65 32.21
N PRO A 2 -23.20 21.55 32.33
CA PRO A 2 -21.76 21.59 32.07
C PRO A 2 -21.26 20.48 31.10
N ARG A 3 -22.10 19.98 30.16
CA ARG A 3 -21.71 18.85 29.27
C ARG A 3 -21.10 19.27 27.90
N ARG A 4 -21.05 20.57 27.57
CA ARG A 4 -20.53 21.06 26.27
C ARG A 4 -19.00 21.27 26.24
N ALA A 5 -18.35 21.39 27.38
CA ALA A 5 -16.90 21.67 27.43
C ALA A 5 -16.01 20.44 27.22
N THR A 6 -16.49 19.24 27.52
CA THR A 6 -15.67 18.01 27.47
C THR A 6 -15.43 17.50 26.05
N ILE A 7 -16.35 17.73 25.12
CA ILE A 7 -16.23 17.28 23.73
C ILE A 7 -15.23 18.15 22.96
N SER A 8 -15.20 19.45 23.24
CA SER A 8 -14.26 20.40 22.60
C SER A 8 -12.80 20.12 22.98
N VAL A 9 -12.53 19.60 24.17
CA VAL A 9 -11.16 19.28 24.63
C VAL A 9 -10.62 18.01 23.95
N LEU A 10 -11.47 17.01 23.69
CA LEU A 10 -11.05 15.79 22.97
C LEU A 10 -10.74 16.06 21.49
N PHE A 11 -11.49 16.93 20.83
CA PHE A 11 -11.19 17.33 19.45
C PHE A 11 -9.92 18.19 19.36
N ALA A 12 -9.68 19.07 20.33
CA ALA A 12 -8.47 19.89 20.40
C ALA A 12 -7.22 19.04 20.71
N ALA A 13 -7.32 18.00 21.54
CA ALA A 13 -6.23 17.11 21.86
C ALA A 13 -5.87 16.19 20.65
N ALA A 14 -6.85 15.75 19.87
CA ALA A 14 -6.59 15.00 18.64
C ALA A 14 -5.94 15.86 17.55
N ALA A 15 -6.28 17.15 17.46
CA ALA A 15 -5.70 18.08 16.49
C ALA A 15 -4.29 18.56 16.84
N SER A 16 -3.89 18.52 18.12
CA SER A 16 -2.57 19.00 18.56
C SER A 16 -1.43 17.99 18.42
N VAL A 17 -1.72 16.71 18.11
CA VAL A 17 -0.71 15.69 17.86
C VAL A 17 -0.09 15.78 16.43
N TRP A 18 -0.63 16.62 15.55
CA TRP A 18 -0.35 16.63 14.12
C TRP A 18 0.66 17.69 13.64
N TRP A 19 1.50 18.25 14.52
CA TRP A 19 2.48 19.27 14.14
C TRP A 19 3.92 18.73 14.17
N GLY A 20 4.13 17.49 13.80
CA GLY A 20 5.44 16.96 13.45
C GLY A 20 5.54 16.79 11.93
N ASP A 21 6.73 16.93 11.36
CA ASP A 21 6.99 16.57 9.97
C ASP A 21 6.61 15.10 9.78
N ALA A 22 5.41 14.84 9.25
CA ALA A 22 4.99 13.52 8.86
C ALA A 22 5.80 13.13 7.61
N ARG A 23 6.86 12.39 7.80
CA ARG A 23 7.56 11.71 6.70
C ARG A 23 6.87 10.37 6.50
N ALA A 24 6.24 10.19 5.36
CA ALA A 24 5.68 8.93 4.95
C ALA A 24 6.60 8.32 3.89
N ASP A 25 7.52 7.48 4.31
CA ASP A 25 8.23 6.56 3.45
C ASP A 25 7.64 5.17 3.66
N GLY A 26 7.15 4.55 2.61
CA GLY A 26 6.59 3.21 2.64
C GLY A 26 5.25 3.07 1.90
N LEU A 27 4.91 1.84 1.55
CA LEU A 27 3.69 1.49 0.86
C LEU A 27 2.51 1.48 1.84
N VAL A 28 1.83 2.61 2.00
CA VAL A 28 0.58 2.70 2.75
C VAL A 28 -0.57 2.91 1.78
N ILE A 29 -1.43 1.92 1.65
CA ILE A 29 -2.67 2.04 0.89
C ILE A 29 -3.81 2.12 1.89
N ALA A 30 -4.46 3.28 1.95
CA ALA A 30 -5.60 3.49 2.82
C ALA A 30 -6.75 2.55 2.42
N GLY A 31 -7.38 1.91 3.40
CA GLY A 31 -8.68 1.31 3.21
C GLY A 31 -8.88 -0.13 3.60
N GLY A 32 -8.00 -1.04 3.41
CA GLY A 32 -8.08 -2.44 3.85
C GLY A 32 -9.33 -3.26 3.44
N SER A 33 -10.46 -2.62 3.12
CA SER A 33 -11.68 -3.30 2.63
C SER A 33 -12.42 -2.42 1.63
N PRO A 34 -13.22 -3.02 0.69
CA PRO A 34 -14.04 -2.24 -0.24
C PRO A 34 -15.00 -1.26 0.45
N ARG A 35 -15.48 -1.62 1.65
CA ARG A 35 -16.38 -0.77 2.43
C ARG A 35 -15.66 0.43 3.04
N ALA A 36 -14.48 0.24 3.59
CA ALA A 36 -13.66 1.31 4.16
C ALA A 36 -13.20 2.26 3.03
N ILE A 37 -12.77 1.73 1.89
CA ILE A 37 -12.40 2.52 0.71
C ILE A 37 -13.56 3.41 0.24
N GLY A 38 -14.78 2.86 0.11
CA GLY A 38 -15.98 3.62 -0.24
C GLY A 38 -16.37 4.69 0.79
N ARG A 39 -15.71 4.74 1.94
CA ARG A 39 -15.87 5.71 3.03
C ARG A 39 -14.62 6.55 3.27
N ALA A 40 -13.77 6.68 2.26
CA ALA A 40 -12.49 7.40 2.34
C ALA A 40 -11.55 6.88 3.46
N GLY A 41 -11.49 5.57 3.66
CA GLY A 41 -10.65 4.92 4.68
C GLY A 41 -11.29 4.84 6.07
N VAL A 42 -12.45 5.45 6.29
CA VAL A 42 -13.14 5.42 7.59
C VAL A 42 -13.82 4.08 7.81
N GLY A 43 -13.36 3.31 8.80
CA GLY A 43 -13.87 1.96 9.04
C GLY A 43 -13.51 1.34 10.40
N THR A 44 -12.60 1.94 11.15
CA THR A 44 -12.11 1.37 12.43
C THR A 44 -13.22 1.07 13.43
N VAL A 45 -14.27 1.89 13.47
CA VAL A 45 -15.42 1.67 14.37
C VAL A 45 -16.58 1.01 13.64
N SER A 46 -16.79 1.25 12.34
CA SER A 46 -18.02 0.92 11.64
C SER A 46 -17.93 -0.21 10.64
N ASP A 47 -16.73 -0.66 10.27
CA ASP A 47 -16.61 -1.79 9.36
C ASP A 47 -16.80 -3.11 10.12
N ASP A 48 -18.07 -3.47 10.29
CA ASP A 48 -18.51 -4.66 11.00
C ASP A 48 -18.56 -5.91 10.12
N GLY A 49 -17.84 -5.90 9.00
CA GLY A 49 -17.71 -7.00 8.06
C GLY A 49 -16.29 -7.55 7.95
N GLY A 50 -15.96 -8.10 6.79
CA GLY A 50 -14.63 -8.64 6.53
C GLY A 50 -13.50 -7.65 6.77
N GLY A 51 -13.74 -6.34 6.59
CA GLY A 51 -12.78 -5.29 6.89
C GLY A 51 -12.44 -5.16 8.38
N ALA A 52 -13.35 -5.52 9.28
CA ALA A 52 -13.08 -5.55 10.70
C ALA A 52 -11.85 -6.42 11.02
N LEU A 53 -11.68 -7.54 10.31
CA LEU A 53 -10.56 -8.44 10.51
C LEU A 53 -9.19 -7.81 10.22
N LEU A 54 -9.16 -6.76 9.39
CA LEU A 54 -7.93 -6.02 9.05
C LEU A 54 -7.79 -4.71 9.83
N LEU A 55 -8.90 -4.09 10.27
CA LEU A 55 -8.90 -2.77 10.90
C LEU A 55 -8.99 -2.87 12.42
N ASP A 56 -10.06 -3.48 12.93
CA ASP A 56 -10.30 -3.73 14.35
C ASP A 56 -11.21 -4.95 14.52
N PRO A 57 -10.67 -6.13 14.84
CA PRO A 57 -11.45 -7.37 14.93
C PRO A 57 -12.49 -7.36 16.08
N ALA A 58 -12.39 -6.47 17.08
CA ALA A 58 -13.41 -6.34 18.11
C ALA A 58 -14.76 -5.87 17.57
N VAL A 59 -14.76 -5.15 16.44
CA VAL A 59 -15.98 -4.63 15.79
C VAL A 59 -16.88 -5.75 15.24
N LEU A 60 -16.34 -6.94 14.98
CA LEU A 60 -17.15 -8.13 14.65
C LEU A 60 -18.21 -8.40 15.73
N ALA A 61 -17.92 -8.10 17.00
CA ALA A 61 -18.82 -8.34 18.12
C ALA A 61 -20.09 -7.47 18.11
N ARG A 62 -20.25 -6.54 17.17
CA ARG A 62 -21.49 -5.76 17.00
C ARG A 62 -22.67 -6.62 16.51
N ARG A 63 -22.39 -7.77 15.95
CA ARG A 63 -23.40 -8.62 15.30
C ARG A 63 -23.62 -9.90 16.07
N ASP A 64 -24.86 -10.35 16.04
CA ASP A 64 -25.31 -11.59 16.70
C ASP A 64 -25.76 -12.64 15.68
N SER A 65 -25.56 -12.38 14.38
CA SER A 65 -26.05 -13.24 13.30
C SER A 65 -24.91 -13.73 12.40
N THR A 66 -25.11 -14.90 11.83
CA THR A 66 -24.26 -15.41 10.75
C THR A 66 -24.50 -14.59 9.47
N ARG A 67 -23.41 -14.22 8.80
CA ARG A 67 -23.45 -13.41 7.58
C ARG A 67 -22.37 -13.84 6.59
N VAL A 68 -22.69 -13.72 5.32
CA VAL A 68 -21.72 -13.75 4.21
C VAL A 68 -21.79 -12.40 3.51
N GLN A 69 -20.63 -11.86 3.20
CA GLN A 69 -20.48 -10.59 2.52
C GLN A 69 -19.65 -10.78 1.25
N LEU A 70 -20.11 -10.18 0.15
CA LEU A 70 -19.36 -10.06 -1.08
C LEU A 70 -19.23 -8.57 -1.38
N GLY A 71 -18.08 -8.17 -1.85
CA GLY A 71 -17.80 -6.79 -2.19
C GLY A 71 -16.76 -6.68 -3.31
N VAL A 72 -16.80 -5.55 -4.00
CA VAL A 72 -15.76 -5.14 -4.94
C VAL A 72 -15.59 -3.63 -4.84
N ALA A 73 -14.36 -3.15 -4.79
CA ALA A 73 -14.05 -1.75 -5.01
C ALA A 73 -13.34 -1.60 -6.35
N PHE A 74 -13.62 -0.49 -7.03
CA PHE A 74 -12.90 -0.03 -8.21
C PHE A 74 -12.09 1.19 -7.77
N VAL A 75 -10.79 1.09 -7.94
CA VAL A 75 -9.87 2.18 -7.62
C VAL A 75 -9.43 2.77 -8.96
N ASP A 76 -9.83 4.00 -9.21
CA ASP A 76 -9.38 4.80 -10.33
C ASP A 76 -8.56 5.94 -9.76
N ASP A 77 -7.27 5.89 -10.02
CA ASP A 77 -6.27 6.78 -9.48
C ASP A 77 -5.42 7.29 -10.64
N SER A 78 -5.28 8.59 -10.76
CA SER A 78 -4.52 9.19 -11.82
C SER A 78 -3.50 10.18 -11.29
N VAL A 79 -2.25 10.02 -11.72
CA VAL A 79 -1.14 10.89 -11.34
C VAL A 79 -0.62 11.64 -12.55
N GLU A 80 -0.26 12.88 -12.33
CA GLU A 80 0.45 13.70 -13.30
C GLU A 80 1.86 14.01 -12.79
N TRP A 81 2.86 13.77 -13.63
CA TRP A 81 4.25 14.13 -13.34
C TRP A 81 4.59 15.46 -13.99
N LEU A 82 5.08 16.38 -13.17
CA LEU A 82 5.51 17.71 -13.59
C LEU A 82 6.89 18.00 -12.98
N HIS A 83 7.93 18.01 -13.80
CA HIS A 83 9.30 18.26 -13.34
C HIS A 83 9.53 19.71 -12.91
N ALA A 84 8.95 20.67 -13.64
CA ALA A 84 9.04 22.10 -13.34
C ALA A 84 7.87 22.86 -13.96
N ALA A 85 7.62 24.07 -13.51
CA ALA A 85 6.59 24.92 -14.11
C ALA A 85 6.86 25.14 -15.60
N GLY A 86 5.90 24.71 -16.46
CA GLY A 86 6.02 24.81 -17.93
C GLY A 86 6.70 23.61 -18.60
N ALA A 87 7.15 22.59 -17.84
CA ALA A 87 7.62 21.34 -18.40
C ALA A 87 6.45 20.51 -18.98
N PRO A 88 6.75 19.59 -19.92
CA PRO A 88 5.76 18.63 -20.40
C PRO A 88 5.16 17.83 -19.25
N VAL A 89 3.84 17.64 -19.26
CA VAL A 89 3.14 16.82 -18.28
C VAL A 89 3.06 15.39 -18.80
N ALA A 90 3.55 14.43 -18.03
CA ALA A 90 3.28 13.03 -18.24
C ALA A 90 2.09 12.58 -17.36
N ARG A 91 1.21 11.77 -17.92
CA ARG A 91 0.00 11.28 -17.25
C ARG A 91 0.04 9.79 -17.09
N ASP A 92 -0.48 9.33 -15.97
CA ASP A 92 -0.71 7.92 -15.70
C ASP A 92 -1.65 7.30 -16.73
N GLN A 93 -1.29 6.12 -17.22
CA GLN A 93 -2.03 5.32 -18.21
C GLN A 93 -2.45 3.95 -17.64
N SER A 94 -2.20 3.68 -16.37
CA SER A 94 -2.44 2.35 -15.75
C SER A 94 -3.91 1.93 -15.71
N GLY A 95 -4.83 2.88 -15.80
CA GLY A 95 -6.27 2.61 -15.71
C GLY A 95 -6.75 2.24 -14.30
N SER A 96 -7.96 1.69 -14.22
CA SER A 96 -8.58 1.35 -12.93
C SER A 96 -8.18 -0.05 -12.45
N SER A 97 -8.01 -0.19 -11.14
CA SER A 97 -7.75 -1.45 -10.46
C SER A 97 -8.99 -1.96 -9.73
N THR A 98 -9.09 -3.29 -9.53
CA THR A 98 -10.21 -3.92 -8.81
C THR A 98 -9.75 -4.58 -7.52
N MET A 99 -10.53 -4.41 -6.45
CA MET A 99 -10.31 -5.01 -5.14
C MET A 99 -11.53 -5.86 -4.73
N PRO A 100 -11.58 -7.14 -5.11
CA PRO A 100 -12.61 -8.06 -4.68
C PRO A 100 -12.46 -8.43 -3.21
N ALA A 101 -13.58 -8.73 -2.54
CA ALA A 101 -13.62 -9.22 -1.18
C ALA A 101 -14.76 -10.20 -0.97
N ILE A 102 -14.49 -11.25 -0.21
CA ILE A 102 -15.47 -12.17 0.34
C ILE A 102 -15.21 -12.33 1.84
N ALA A 103 -16.24 -12.33 2.66
CA ALA A 103 -16.13 -12.59 4.09
C ALA A 103 -17.31 -13.41 4.59
N ALA A 104 -17.07 -14.17 5.64
CA ALA A 104 -18.09 -14.91 6.39
C ALA A 104 -17.87 -14.72 7.89
N GLU A 105 -18.95 -14.55 8.62
CA GLU A 105 -18.95 -14.37 10.06
C GLU A 105 -20.02 -15.25 10.68
N GLY A 106 -19.75 -15.75 11.88
CA GLY A 106 -20.69 -16.57 12.66
C GLY A 106 -20.63 -16.27 14.15
N ALA A 107 -21.80 -16.09 14.76
CA ALA A 107 -21.92 -15.87 16.20
C ALA A 107 -22.12 -17.22 16.94
N TRP A 108 -21.40 -17.40 18.04
CA TRP A 108 -21.53 -18.54 18.94
C TRP A 108 -21.49 -18.08 20.41
N GLY A 109 -22.65 -17.84 20.96
CA GLY A 109 -22.81 -17.22 22.27
C GLY A 109 -22.20 -15.81 22.29
N SER A 110 -21.26 -15.56 23.20
CA SER A 110 -20.53 -14.27 23.26
C SER A 110 -19.33 -14.19 22.32
N TRP A 111 -19.05 -15.23 21.56
CA TRP A 111 -17.96 -15.29 20.59
C TRP A 111 -18.46 -15.07 19.18
N ILE A 112 -17.69 -14.35 18.40
CA ILE A 112 -17.89 -14.17 16.96
C ILE A 112 -16.63 -14.62 16.25
N LEU A 113 -16.78 -15.51 15.26
CA LEU A 113 -15.72 -15.97 14.39
C LEU A 113 -15.88 -15.32 13.03
N GLY A 114 -14.80 -14.92 12.43
CA GLY A 114 -14.78 -14.34 11.09
C GLY A 114 -13.65 -14.89 10.23
N ALA A 115 -13.91 -14.98 8.93
CA ALA A 115 -12.94 -15.28 7.91
C ALA A 115 -13.17 -14.38 6.71
N ALA A 116 -12.09 -13.94 6.05
CA ALA A 116 -12.19 -13.16 4.84
C ALA A 116 -11.04 -13.47 3.87
N ALA A 117 -11.30 -13.31 2.58
CA ALA A 117 -10.28 -13.24 1.54
C ALA A 117 -10.56 -11.99 0.70
N MET A 118 -9.54 -11.13 0.53
CA MET A 118 -9.71 -9.88 -0.19
C MET A 118 -8.40 -9.35 -0.75
N THR A 119 -8.49 -8.54 -1.79
CA THR A 119 -7.39 -7.65 -2.15
C THR A 119 -7.40 -6.50 -1.16
N SER A 120 -6.40 -6.44 -0.28
CA SER A 120 -6.31 -5.45 0.79
C SER A 120 -5.57 -4.18 0.37
N ALA A 121 -4.78 -4.27 -0.70
CA ALA A 121 -4.07 -3.14 -1.26
C ALA A 121 -3.83 -3.35 -2.76
N VAL A 122 -3.95 -2.28 -3.54
CA VAL A 122 -3.57 -2.22 -4.95
C VAL A 122 -3.16 -0.80 -5.31
N SER A 123 -2.05 -0.66 -6.00
CA SER A 123 -1.64 0.56 -6.68
C SER A 123 -1.01 0.18 -8.00
N ALA A 124 -1.28 0.93 -9.04
CA ALA A 124 -0.65 0.76 -10.34
C ALA A 124 -0.38 2.15 -10.93
N ARG A 125 0.74 2.28 -11.61
CA ARG A 125 1.16 3.47 -12.35
C ARG A 125 1.83 3.03 -13.62
N GLU A 126 1.52 3.70 -14.69
CA GLU A 126 2.12 3.46 -15.98
C GLU A 126 2.25 4.77 -16.77
N LEU A 127 3.48 5.18 -17.06
CA LEU A 127 3.73 6.35 -17.89
C LEU A 127 3.70 6.01 -19.37
N ARG A 128 4.10 4.79 -19.74
CA ARG A 128 4.20 4.36 -21.12
C ARG A 128 4.31 2.83 -21.24
N GLU A 129 3.80 2.29 -22.35
CA GLU A 129 3.96 0.88 -22.73
C GLU A 129 5.43 0.50 -22.94
N PRO A 130 5.83 -0.77 -22.66
CA PRO A 130 7.21 -1.24 -22.79
C PRO A 130 7.67 -1.32 -24.24
N GLY A 131 8.98 -1.36 -24.45
CA GLY A 131 9.62 -1.91 -25.63
C GLY A 131 10.31 -0.94 -26.57
N SER A 132 10.45 0.35 -26.25
CA SER A 132 11.24 1.26 -27.05
C SER A 132 11.88 2.36 -26.19
N LEU A 133 13.16 2.64 -26.43
CA LEU A 133 13.88 3.77 -25.84
C LEU A 133 13.89 5.01 -26.78
N ASP A 134 13.11 4.97 -27.85
CA ASP A 134 12.98 6.12 -28.76
C ASP A 134 12.24 7.28 -28.05
N PRO A 135 12.83 8.48 -27.98
CA PRO A 135 12.17 9.66 -27.43
C PRO A 135 10.79 9.94 -28.01
N ALA A 136 10.61 9.67 -29.30
CA ALA A 136 9.31 9.85 -29.97
C ALA A 136 8.25 8.87 -29.46
N HIS A 137 8.65 7.67 -29.03
CA HIS A 137 7.77 6.68 -28.42
C HIS A 137 7.33 7.10 -27.01
N TYR A 138 8.24 7.66 -26.22
CA TYR A 138 7.94 8.10 -24.86
C TYR A 138 7.09 9.38 -24.81
N GLY A 139 7.20 10.26 -25.83
CA GLY A 139 6.54 11.55 -25.78
C GLY A 139 6.92 12.31 -24.50
N ASN A 140 5.92 12.82 -23.77
CA ASN A 140 6.15 13.55 -22.51
C ASN A 140 6.73 12.69 -21.37
N ALA A 141 6.59 11.37 -21.43
CA ALA A 141 7.15 10.48 -20.42
C ALA A 141 8.68 10.34 -20.52
N PHE A 142 9.30 10.79 -21.63
CA PHE A 142 10.75 10.63 -21.84
C PHE A 142 11.61 11.26 -20.74
N GLU A 143 11.24 12.44 -20.26
CA GLU A 143 11.97 13.14 -19.21
C GLU A 143 11.86 12.44 -17.82
N TYR A 144 10.87 11.55 -17.65
CA TYR A 144 10.59 10.86 -16.40
C TYR A 144 11.04 9.40 -16.41
N ARG A 145 11.69 8.93 -17.46
CA ARG A 145 12.03 7.51 -17.66
C ARG A 145 12.89 6.90 -16.57
N TYR A 146 13.68 7.71 -15.84
CA TYR A 146 14.51 7.25 -14.72
C TYR A 146 13.77 7.22 -13.38
N THR A 147 12.66 7.93 -13.26
CA THR A 147 11.84 7.93 -12.03
C THR A 147 10.93 6.71 -11.93
N GLY A 148 10.52 6.15 -13.06
CA GLY A 148 9.68 4.97 -13.15
C GLY A 148 8.77 5.04 -14.38
N LEU A 149 8.84 4.05 -15.24
CA LEU A 149 7.97 3.93 -16.43
C LEU A 149 6.66 3.24 -16.10
N ALA A 150 6.72 2.26 -15.22
CA ALA A 150 5.57 1.60 -14.63
C ALA A 150 5.93 1.01 -13.26
N GLY A 151 4.93 0.86 -12.42
CA GLY A 151 5.04 0.16 -11.15
C GLY A 151 3.67 -0.28 -10.69
N SER A 152 3.58 -1.48 -10.14
CA SER A 152 2.37 -1.94 -9.50
C SER A 152 2.70 -2.70 -8.22
N VAL A 153 1.84 -2.56 -7.24
CA VAL A 153 1.86 -3.37 -6.02
C VAL A 153 0.46 -3.88 -5.78
N ARG A 154 0.36 -5.17 -5.51
CA ARG A 154 -0.89 -5.82 -5.16
C ARG A 154 -0.71 -6.69 -3.94
N ARG A 155 -1.66 -6.62 -3.01
CA ARG A 155 -1.71 -7.46 -1.83
C ARG A 155 -3.05 -8.20 -1.77
N ASP A 156 -3.00 -9.51 -1.86
CA ASP A 156 -4.15 -10.38 -1.67
C ASP A 156 -4.02 -11.08 -0.31
N THR A 157 -5.02 -10.91 0.54
CA THR A 157 -4.97 -11.28 1.96
C THR A 157 -6.06 -12.27 2.30
N VAL A 158 -5.70 -13.34 3.03
CA VAL A 158 -6.64 -14.24 3.70
C VAL A 158 -6.49 -14.04 5.19
N THR A 159 -7.60 -13.82 5.89
CA THR A 159 -7.59 -13.53 7.32
C THR A 159 -8.63 -14.33 8.08
N LEU A 160 -8.29 -14.70 9.30
CA LEU A 160 -9.15 -15.35 10.27
C LEU A 160 -9.13 -14.54 11.57
N GLY A 161 -10.26 -14.44 12.24
CA GLY A 161 -10.30 -13.71 13.49
C GLY A 161 -11.42 -14.16 14.41
N VAL A 162 -11.31 -13.74 15.66
CA VAL A 162 -12.26 -13.98 16.70
C VAL A 162 -12.46 -12.74 17.54
N ALA A 163 -13.70 -12.45 17.90
CA ALA A 163 -14.04 -11.41 18.84
C ALA A 163 -14.88 -12.00 19.98
N ARG A 164 -14.82 -11.36 21.15
CA ARG A 164 -15.62 -11.72 22.29
C ARG A 164 -16.25 -10.48 22.90
N ARG A 165 -17.56 -10.59 23.20
CA ARG A 165 -18.32 -9.55 23.90
C ARG A 165 -18.28 -9.79 25.42
N PHE A 166 -18.06 -8.72 26.15
CA PHE A 166 -18.11 -8.67 27.64
C PHE A 166 -19.21 -7.69 28.04
N GLY A 167 -20.35 -8.27 28.44
CA GLY A 167 -21.57 -7.47 28.65
C GLY A 167 -22.02 -6.78 27.33
N ASP A 168 -22.70 -5.65 27.50
CA ASP A 168 -23.30 -4.93 26.36
C ASP A 168 -22.47 -3.73 25.90
N TRP A 169 -21.30 -3.50 26.50
CA TRP A 169 -20.53 -2.26 26.28
C TRP A 169 -19.09 -2.46 25.86
N LEU A 170 -18.50 -3.66 26.02
CA LEU A 170 -17.10 -3.93 25.72
C LEU A 170 -16.96 -5.15 24.80
N ALA A 171 -16.13 -5.05 23.80
CA ALA A 171 -15.67 -6.19 23.03
C ALA A 171 -14.16 -6.13 22.85
N VAL A 172 -13.52 -7.30 22.73
CA VAL A 172 -12.13 -7.46 22.32
C VAL A 172 -12.06 -8.44 21.16
N GLY A 173 -11.07 -8.27 20.29
CA GLY A 173 -10.89 -9.15 19.14
C GLY A 173 -9.44 -9.28 18.76
N VAL A 174 -9.13 -10.41 18.10
CA VAL A 174 -7.83 -10.66 17.48
C VAL A 174 -8.04 -11.31 16.11
N SER A 175 -7.15 -11.03 15.20
CA SER A 175 -7.09 -11.66 13.90
C SER A 175 -5.66 -11.96 13.50
N ILE A 176 -5.51 -12.97 12.63
CA ILE A 176 -4.26 -13.30 11.96
C ILE A 176 -4.53 -13.36 10.47
N ALA A 177 -3.55 -12.96 9.68
CA ALA A 177 -3.67 -13.01 8.22
C ALA A 177 -2.36 -13.48 7.57
N GLY A 178 -2.50 -13.98 6.34
CA GLY A 178 -1.42 -14.22 5.42
C GLY A 178 -1.70 -13.48 4.12
N SER A 179 -0.73 -12.73 3.63
CA SER A 179 -0.85 -11.96 2.41
C SER A 179 0.14 -12.45 1.36
N ARG A 180 -0.31 -12.53 0.10
CA ARG A 180 0.58 -12.56 -1.05
C ARG A 180 0.80 -11.11 -1.49
N VAL A 181 2.07 -10.73 -1.63
CA VAL A 181 2.47 -9.41 -2.12
C VAL A 181 3.14 -9.59 -3.47
N SER A 182 2.62 -8.97 -4.52
CA SER A 182 3.25 -8.94 -5.85
C SER A 182 3.65 -7.53 -6.20
N VAL A 183 4.81 -7.41 -6.82
CA VAL A 183 5.44 -6.15 -7.19
C VAL A 183 5.96 -6.26 -8.61
N ASP A 184 5.53 -5.30 -9.44
CA ASP A 184 6.08 -5.09 -10.77
C ASP A 184 6.70 -3.69 -10.82
N GLU A 185 7.90 -3.57 -11.37
CA GLU A 185 8.56 -2.28 -11.56
C GLU A 185 9.25 -2.25 -12.92
N ARG A 186 9.11 -1.14 -13.63
CA ARG A 186 9.77 -0.90 -14.91
C ARG A 186 10.30 0.51 -14.97
N ARG A 187 11.56 0.66 -15.40
CA ARG A 187 12.19 1.96 -15.59
C ARG A 187 13.38 1.90 -16.54
N ALA A 188 13.79 3.05 -17.06
CA ALA A 188 15.09 3.21 -17.67
C ALA A 188 16.16 3.48 -16.61
N ILE A 189 17.36 3.01 -16.88
CA ILE A 189 18.58 3.37 -16.15
C ILE A 189 19.60 3.87 -17.17
N TRP A 190 20.30 4.97 -16.84
CA TRP A 190 21.42 5.41 -17.62
C TRP A 190 22.66 4.59 -17.24
N ALA A 191 23.29 3.98 -18.21
CA ALA A 191 24.43 3.08 -18.04
C ALA A 191 25.74 3.61 -18.67
N GLY A 192 25.83 4.90 -18.96
CA GLY A 192 27.04 5.55 -19.43
C GLY A 192 28.07 5.77 -18.33
N PHE A 193 29.31 6.10 -18.70
CA PHE A 193 30.38 6.40 -17.77
C PHE A 193 30.50 7.91 -17.53
N VAL A 194 30.37 8.34 -16.27
CA VAL A 194 30.55 9.74 -15.88
C VAL A 194 31.92 10.27 -16.29
N GLY A 195 31.93 11.43 -16.94
CA GLY A 195 33.13 12.07 -17.45
C GLY A 195 33.58 11.60 -18.82
N ARG A 196 32.91 10.61 -19.41
CA ARG A 196 33.15 10.09 -20.76
C ARG A 196 31.94 10.28 -21.67
N ASP A 197 30.78 9.95 -21.20
CA ASP A 197 29.54 9.97 -21.93
C ASP A 197 28.67 11.16 -21.49
N VAL A 198 27.77 11.60 -22.35
CA VAL A 198 26.79 12.63 -22.01
C VAL A 198 25.80 12.03 -21.01
N ILE A 199 25.60 12.70 -19.88
CA ILE A 199 24.67 12.25 -18.85
C ILE A 199 23.25 12.27 -19.43
N GLU A 200 22.49 11.20 -19.14
CA GLU A 200 21.11 11.03 -19.60
C GLU A 200 20.93 10.90 -21.13
N ASP A 201 22.03 10.61 -21.86
CA ASP A 201 21.94 10.29 -23.27
C ASP A 201 21.19 8.97 -23.48
N PRO A 202 20.08 8.94 -24.24
CA PRO A 202 19.29 7.74 -24.49
C PRO A 202 20.06 6.60 -25.16
N GLU A 203 21.17 6.89 -25.86
CA GLU A 203 22.02 5.85 -26.43
C GLU A 203 22.63 4.93 -25.36
N HIS A 204 22.72 5.40 -24.11
CA HIS A 204 23.23 4.65 -22.97
C HIS A 204 22.14 4.16 -22.01
N ASP A 205 20.86 4.30 -22.37
CA ASP A 205 19.76 3.83 -21.55
C ASP A 205 19.55 2.31 -21.68
N VAL A 206 19.14 1.70 -20.58
CA VAL A 206 18.65 0.32 -20.55
C VAL A 206 17.31 0.31 -19.85
N GLU A 207 16.28 -0.23 -20.49
CA GLU A 207 14.98 -0.46 -19.87
C GLU A 207 15.01 -1.79 -19.12
N ILE A 208 14.73 -1.72 -17.82
CA ILE A 208 14.70 -2.87 -16.90
C ILE A 208 13.26 -3.07 -16.41
N ALA A 209 12.82 -4.33 -16.43
CA ALA A 209 11.59 -4.77 -15.79
C ALA A 209 11.90 -5.78 -14.69
N ILE A 210 11.24 -5.62 -13.55
CA ILE A 210 11.30 -6.52 -12.40
C ILE A 210 9.89 -7.00 -12.12
N ASN A 211 9.73 -8.30 -11.94
CA ASN A 211 8.49 -8.94 -11.49
C ASN A 211 8.84 -9.86 -10.33
N ALA A 212 8.28 -9.58 -9.15
CA ALA A 212 8.63 -10.30 -7.94
C ALA A 212 7.41 -10.47 -7.02
N GLU A 213 7.43 -11.51 -6.20
CA GLU A 213 6.37 -11.77 -5.24
C GLU A 213 6.89 -12.34 -3.93
N ASP A 214 6.14 -12.07 -2.85
CA ASP A 214 6.18 -12.83 -1.61
C ASP A 214 4.85 -13.58 -1.48
N SER A 215 4.92 -14.89 -1.43
CA SER A 215 3.73 -15.74 -1.40
C SER A 215 3.04 -15.76 -0.04
N LEU A 216 3.73 -15.37 1.04
CA LEU A 216 3.19 -15.39 2.40
C LEU A 216 3.87 -14.37 3.33
N SER A 217 3.28 -13.20 3.48
CA SER A 217 3.63 -12.22 4.50
C SER A 217 2.60 -12.30 5.64
N PRO A 218 2.97 -12.78 6.84
CA PRO A 218 2.04 -12.92 7.95
C PRO A 218 1.79 -11.57 8.64
N SER A 219 0.56 -11.41 9.18
CA SER A 219 0.18 -10.26 9.97
C SER A 219 -0.81 -10.61 11.09
N ALA A 220 -0.94 -9.75 12.08
CA ALA A 220 -1.89 -9.90 13.17
C ALA A 220 -2.43 -8.53 13.61
N VAL A 221 -3.70 -8.52 14.02
CA VAL A 221 -4.35 -7.33 14.59
C VAL A 221 -5.04 -7.70 15.91
N ALA A 222 -4.90 -6.84 16.91
CA ALA A 222 -5.65 -6.91 18.15
C ALA A 222 -6.42 -5.59 18.34
N GLY A 223 -7.65 -5.69 18.83
CA GLY A 223 -8.49 -4.52 18.97
C GLY A 223 -9.47 -4.58 20.12
N VAL A 224 -10.02 -3.40 20.44
CA VAL A 224 -11.01 -3.18 21.47
C VAL A 224 -12.10 -2.23 20.99
N LEU A 225 -13.35 -2.56 21.28
CA LEU A 225 -14.50 -1.72 21.02
C LEU A 225 -15.22 -1.42 22.35
N VAL A 226 -15.46 -0.15 22.62
CA VAL A 226 -16.23 0.34 23.76
C VAL A 226 -17.47 1.06 23.24
N ALA A 227 -18.63 0.51 23.54
CA ALA A 227 -19.93 1.00 23.07
C ALA A 227 -20.95 1.02 24.23
N PRO A 228 -20.90 2.00 25.15
CA PRO A 228 -21.78 2.05 26.30
C PRO A 228 -23.26 2.16 25.88
N VAL A 229 -24.12 1.32 26.42
CA VAL A 229 -25.54 1.13 26.02
C VAL A 229 -26.35 2.42 26.03
N GLU A 230 -26.09 3.29 27.02
CA GLU A 230 -26.82 4.56 27.19
C GLU A 230 -26.17 5.74 26.44
N SER A 231 -25.01 5.52 25.82
CA SER A 231 -24.31 6.56 25.11
C SER A 231 -24.52 6.41 23.60
N HIS A 232 -24.66 7.54 22.93
CA HIS A 232 -24.61 7.58 21.47
C HIS A 232 -23.16 7.51 20.95
N LEU A 233 -22.18 7.23 21.79
CA LEU A 233 -20.76 7.26 21.47
C LEU A 233 -20.17 5.85 21.48
N GLU A 234 -19.44 5.51 20.45
CA GLU A 234 -18.67 4.30 20.33
C GLU A 234 -17.20 4.66 20.09
N LEU A 235 -16.30 3.94 20.75
CA LEU A 235 -14.85 4.13 20.64
C LEU A 235 -14.21 2.80 20.25
N ALA A 236 -13.29 2.83 19.32
CA ALA A 236 -12.49 1.67 18.93
C ALA A 236 -11.01 2.02 18.91
N ALA A 237 -10.19 1.02 19.23
CA ALA A 237 -8.75 1.12 19.09
C ALA A 237 -8.16 -0.24 18.73
N SER A 238 -7.19 -0.25 17.83
CA SER A 238 -6.48 -1.46 17.44
C SER A 238 -5.00 -1.21 17.22
N ILE A 239 -4.23 -2.30 17.35
CA ILE A 239 -2.83 -2.36 16.99
C ILE A 239 -2.64 -3.50 16.00
N GLY A 240 -1.98 -3.21 14.89
CA GLY A 240 -1.61 -4.17 13.85
C GLY A 240 -0.10 -4.31 13.75
N TRP A 241 0.33 -5.54 13.58
CA TRP A 241 1.69 -5.92 13.24
C TRP A 241 1.69 -6.69 11.93
N GLU A 242 2.70 -6.44 11.11
CA GLU A 242 2.90 -7.12 9.85
C GLU A 242 4.38 -7.44 9.67
N ALA A 243 4.69 -8.63 9.16
CA ALA A 243 6.05 -9.01 8.86
C ALA A 243 6.57 -8.24 7.64
N THR A 244 7.89 -8.01 7.58
CA THR A 244 8.55 -7.54 6.37
C THR A 244 8.25 -8.52 5.23
N ALA A 245 7.79 -8.01 4.09
CA ALA A 245 7.59 -8.84 2.92
C ALA A 245 8.94 -9.01 2.18
N HIS A 246 9.29 -10.27 1.89
CA HIS A 246 10.50 -10.64 1.16
C HIS A 246 10.12 -11.01 -0.27
N VAL A 247 9.98 -10.00 -1.13
CA VAL A 247 9.63 -10.24 -2.53
C VAL A 247 10.84 -10.72 -3.31
N ALA A 248 10.67 -11.79 -4.08
CA ALA A 248 11.70 -12.38 -4.91
C ALA A 248 11.14 -12.76 -6.28
N GLY A 249 11.93 -12.59 -7.31
CA GLY A 249 11.49 -12.88 -8.67
C GLY A 249 12.53 -12.61 -9.73
N ASP A 250 12.05 -12.27 -10.92
CA ASP A 250 12.86 -12.13 -12.10
C ASP A 250 13.14 -10.67 -12.44
N VAL A 251 14.28 -10.44 -13.09
CA VAL A 251 14.64 -9.16 -13.71
C VAL A 251 14.97 -9.38 -15.19
N ALA A 252 14.46 -8.52 -16.05
CA ALA A 252 14.71 -8.56 -17.48
C ALA A 252 15.19 -7.20 -18.00
N ALA A 253 16.13 -7.21 -18.94
CA ALA A 253 16.42 -6.06 -19.76
C ALA A 253 15.52 -6.12 -21.00
N LEU A 254 14.61 -5.17 -21.16
CA LEU A 254 13.62 -5.16 -22.24
C LEU A 254 14.14 -4.48 -23.50
N ALA A 255 14.89 -3.39 -23.32
CA ALA A 255 15.48 -2.61 -24.41
C ALA A 255 16.81 -2.00 -23.98
N ALA A 256 17.68 -1.72 -24.95
CA ALA A 256 18.94 -1.02 -24.72
C ALA A 256 19.18 -0.02 -25.83
N GLY A 257 19.72 1.16 -25.48
CA GLY A 257 20.15 2.17 -26.42
C GLY A 257 21.32 1.67 -27.31
N ALA A 258 21.61 2.38 -28.39
CA ALA A 258 22.62 1.97 -29.35
C ALA A 258 24.05 1.93 -28.77
N GLY A 259 24.29 2.66 -27.68
CA GLY A 259 25.56 2.76 -26.97
C GLY A 259 25.83 1.65 -25.95
N VAL A 260 24.86 0.79 -25.65
CA VAL A 260 24.98 -0.22 -24.62
C VAL A 260 24.37 -1.55 -25.06
N ARG A 261 24.78 -2.63 -24.42
CA ARG A 261 24.18 -3.96 -24.53
C ARG A 261 23.87 -4.48 -23.13
N ALA A 262 22.64 -4.90 -22.91
CA ALA A 262 22.25 -5.57 -21.67
C ALA A 262 22.13 -7.08 -21.91
N GLN A 263 22.64 -7.86 -20.97
CA GLN A 263 22.57 -9.32 -20.98
C GLN A 263 22.06 -9.81 -19.63
N THR A 264 21.22 -10.82 -19.65
CA THR A 264 20.72 -11.49 -18.46
C THR A 264 21.10 -12.96 -18.48
N ALA A 265 21.73 -13.44 -17.40
CA ALA A 265 22.10 -14.85 -17.22
C ALA A 265 21.67 -15.27 -15.82
N THR A 266 20.71 -16.18 -15.72
CA THR A 266 20.09 -16.57 -14.45
C THR A 266 19.64 -15.34 -13.62
N PRO A 267 18.83 -14.48 -14.23
CA PRO A 267 18.47 -13.23 -13.59
C PRO A 267 17.58 -13.45 -12.35
N ALA A 268 17.85 -12.71 -11.28
CA ALA A 268 16.98 -12.68 -10.13
C ALA A 268 16.98 -11.30 -9.47
N ALA A 269 15.85 -10.95 -8.86
CA ALA A 269 15.66 -9.73 -8.10
C ALA A 269 15.07 -10.06 -6.73
N THR A 270 15.56 -9.42 -5.68
CA THR A 270 14.98 -9.50 -4.33
C THR A 270 14.85 -8.12 -3.71
N LEU A 271 13.78 -7.92 -2.94
CA LEU A 271 13.53 -6.68 -2.21
C LEU A 271 12.87 -7.01 -0.87
N GLU A 272 13.28 -6.32 0.18
CA GLU A 272 12.62 -6.33 1.48
C GLU A 272 11.74 -5.10 1.59
N LEU A 273 10.42 -5.31 1.73
CA LEU A 273 9.43 -4.26 1.95
C LEU A 273 9.09 -4.22 3.43
N ALA A 274 9.66 -3.26 4.13
CA ALA A 274 9.40 -3.05 5.54
C ALA A 274 7.94 -2.61 5.76
N GLN A 275 7.27 -3.26 6.71
CA GLN A 275 5.89 -2.95 7.04
C GLN A 275 5.79 -2.23 8.38
N PRO A 276 4.90 -1.23 8.50
CA PRO A 276 4.75 -0.49 9.75
C PRO A 276 3.96 -1.27 10.80
N ILE A 277 4.24 -0.99 12.07
CA ILE A 277 3.27 -1.23 13.12
C ILE A 277 2.20 -0.15 12.98
N THR A 278 0.92 -0.56 12.91
CA THR A 278 -0.20 0.37 12.80
C THR A 278 -0.96 0.48 14.10
N VAL A 279 -1.23 1.71 14.54
CA VAL A 279 -2.14 1.99 15.65
C VAL A 279 -3.32 2.77 15.09
N ARG A 280 -4.53 2.22 15.23
CA ARG A 280 -5.75 2.85 14.76
C ARG A 280 -6.64 3.21 15.93
N THR A 281 -7.27 4.34 15.83
CA THR A 281 -8.29 4.78 16.79
C THR A 281 -9.49 5.34 16.02
N GLY A 282 -10.66 5.14 16.55
CA GLY A 282 -11.87 5.65 15.93
C GLY A 282 -12.90 6.06 16.96
N VAL A 283 -13.70 7.05 16.61
CA VAL A 283 -14.85 7.51 17.37
C VAL A 283 -16.05 7.57 16.44
N ARG A 284 -17.17 7.04 16.90
CA ARG A 284 -18.43 7.08 16.17
C ARG A 284 -19.54 7.60 17.07
N TRP A 285 -20.29 8.57 16.57
CA TRP A 285 -21.47 9.09 17.23
C TRP A 285 -22.74 8.69 16.47
N LEU A 286 -23.69 8.14 17.21
CA LEU A 286 -24.97 7.63 16.71
C LEU A 286 -26.08 8.60 17.13
N GLY A 287 -26.38 9.60 16.33
CA GLY A 287 -27.49 10.50 16.54
C GLY A 287 -28.80 9.95 15.94
N GLU A 288 -29.92 10.54 16.32
CA GLU A 288 -31.26 10.12 15.84
C GLU A 288 -31.41 10.24 14.32
N ARG A 289 -30.77 11.21 13.70
CA ARG A 289 -30.92 11.52 12.26
C ARG A 289 -29.65 11.37 11.45
N TRP A 290 -28.51 11.34 12.09
CA TRP A 290 -27.22 11.25 11.41
C TRP A 290 -26.19 10.52 12.25
N ILE A 291 -25.21 9.95 11.58
CA ILE A 291 -24.09 9.25 12.17
C ILE A 291 -22.84 10.01 11.75
N ALA A 292 -21.95 10.27 12.69
CA ALA A 292 -20.63 10.81 12.43
C ALA A 292 -19.57 9.83 12.89
N GLU A 293 -18.52 9.68 12.10
CA GLU A 293 -17.37 8.84 12.44
C GLU A 293 -16.10 9.58 12.08
N ALA A 294 -15.06 9.44 12.91
CA ALA A 294 -13.72 9.91 12.66
C ALA A 294 -12.71 8.84 13.09
N ASN A 295 -11.69 8.65 12.28
CA ASN A 295 -10.58 7.75 12.56
C ASN A 295 -9.26 8.53 12.59
N ALA A 296 -8.28 7.99 13.31
CA ALA A 296 -6.89 8.39 13.23
C ALA A 296 -6.01 7.15 13.19
N ASP A 297 -5.13 7.10 12.20
CA ASP A 297 -4.19 6.02 11.99
C ASP A 297 -2.77 6.55 12.17
N LEU A 298 -1.95 5.82 12.92
CA LEU A 298 -0.53 6.07 13.10
C LEU A 298 0.25 4.86 12.57
N TRP A 299 1.16 5.12 11.64
CA TRP A 299 2.08 4.14 11.10
C TRP A 299 3.47 4.37 11.68
N ILE A 300 4.05 3.34 12.29
CA ILE A 300 5.38 3.37 12.88
C ILE A 300 6.26 2.46 12.03
N PHE A 301 7.00 3.07 11.11
CA PHE A 301 7.93 2.35 10.25
C PHE A 301 9.23 2.02 10.99
N PRO A 302 9.85 0.86 10.72
CA PRO A 302 11.21 0.60 11.17
C PRO A 302 12.20 1.50 10.42
N GLU A 303 13.36 1.79 11.05
CA GLU A 303 14.41 2.62 10.43
C GLU A 303 14.89 2.08 9.08
N THR A 304 14.76 0.77 8.84
CA THR A 304 15.16 0.12 7.59
C THR A 304 14.24 0.46 6.40
N ALA A 305 13.08 1.07 6.63
CA ALA A 305 12.13 1.42 5.57
C ALA A 305 12.60 2.59 4.67
N GLU A 306 13.63 3.35 5.09
CA GLU A 306 14.08 4.55 4.35
C GLU A 306 14.91 4.25 3.09
N ALA A 307 15.35 3.00 2.87
CA ALA A 307 16.27 2.66 1.78
C ALA A 307 15.90 1.33 1.10
N GLU A 308 14.68 1.22 0.61
CA GLU A 308 14.26 0.05 -0.16
C GLU A 308 15.07 -0.05 -1.46
N THR A 309 15.87 -1.11 -1.56
CA THR A 309 16.79 -1.31 -2.68
C THR A 309 16.69 -2.74 -3.19
N TRP A 310 16.36 -2.87 -4.48
CA TRP A 310 16.46 -4.14 -5.18
C TRP A 310 17.89 -4.67 -5.15
N GLN A 311 18.04 -5.93 -4.80
CA GLN A 311 19.26 -6.69 -5.00
C GLN A 311 19.10 -7.51 -6.28
N LEU A 312 19.95 -7.28 -7.26
CA LEU A 312 19.86 -7.88 -8.58
C LEU A 312 21.03 -8.83 -8.80
N THR A 313 20.75 -9.96 -9.43
CA THR A 313 21.78 -10.90 -9.90
C THR A 313 21.59 -11.22 -11.37
N GLY A 314 22.68 -11.60 -12.05
CA GLY A 314 22.63 -12.05 -13.42
C GLY A 314 22.36 -10.99 -14.48
N VAL A 315 22.35 -9.70 -14.14
CA VAL A 315 22.24 -8.58 -15.09
C VAL A 315 23.60 -7.98 -15.33
N GLN A 316 24.00 -7.90 -16.58
CA GLN A 316 25.26 -7.31 -17.03
C GLN A 316 25.01 -6.26 -18.11
N ILE A 317 25.66 -5.15 -18.00
CA ILE A 317 25.60 -4.06 -18.98
C ILE A 317 27.01 -3.89 -19.59
N THR A 318 27.08 -3.90 -20.91
CA THR A 318 28.33 -3.74 -21.67
C THR A 318 28.23 -2.48 -22.50
N ASP A 319 29.21 -1.58 -22.39
CA ASP A 319 29.31 -0.37 -23.18
C ASP A 319 29.89 -0.62 -24.57
N GLN A 320 29.97 0.42 -25.41
CA GLN A 320 30.58 0.39 -26.75
C GLN A 320 32.06 0.02 -26.71
N SER A 321 32.77 0.24 -25.61
CA SER A 321 34.18 -0.13 -25.43
C SER A 321 34.37 -1.57 -24.96
N ASN A 322 33.31 -2.38 -24.92
CA ASN A 322 33.27 -3.74 -24.38
C ASN A 322 33.65 -3.83 -22.91
N VAL A 323 33.46 -2.77 -22.14
CA VAL A 323 33.55 -2.81 -20.68
C VAL A 323 32.20 -3.32 -20.14
N THR A 324 32.24 -4.42 -19.39
CA THR A 324 31.05 -5.04 -18.79
C THR A 324 31.01 -4.77 -17.30
N VAL A 325 29.87 -4.28 -16.81
CA VAL A 325 29.63 -4.01 -15.39
C VAL A 325 28.37 -4.75 -14.94
N PRO A 326 28.39 -5.45 -13.80
CA PRO A 326 27.16 -6.03 -13.24
C PRO A 326 26.27 -4.93 -12.66
N LEU A 327 24.97 -5.04 -12.90
CA LEU A 327 23.96 -4.27 -12.19
C LEU A 327 23.57 -5.06 -10.95
N ALA A 328 24.11 -4.70 -9.79
CA ALA A 328 23.91 -5.45 -8.55
C ALA A 328 22.79 -4.86 -7.66
N THR A 329 22.57 -3.56 -7.72
CA THR A 329 21.60 -2.87 -6.88
C THR A 329 20.84 -1.82 -7.66
N LEU A 330 19.58 -1.61 -7.27
CA LEU A 330 18.71 -0.62 -7.89
C LEU A 330 17.77 -0.07 -6.81
N PRO A 331 17.78 1.24 -6.47
CA PRO A 331 16.83 1.80 -5.51
C PRO A 331 15.41 1.49 -5.97
N SER A 332 14.55 1.00 -5.09
CA SER A 332 13.14 0.78 -5.42
C SER A 332 12.44 2.12 -5.66
N ARG A 333 11.50 2.12 -6.62
CA ARG A 333 10.65 3.27 -6.94
C ARG A 333 9.18 3.02 -6.60
N ILE A 334 8.89 1.92 -5.90
CA ILE A 334 7.54 1.55 -5.52
C ILE A 334 6.90 2.65 -4.67
N SER A 335 7.64 3.20 -3.72
CA SER A 335 7.18 4.32 -2.90
C SER A 335 6.88 5.56 -3.75
N GLU A 336 7.70 5.90 -4.73
CA GLU A 336 7.46 7.04 -5.62
C GLU A 336 6.22 6.84 -6.50
N VAL A 337 5.94 5.60 -6.90
CA VAL A 337 4.74 5.25 -7.66
C VAL A 337 3.48 5.35 -6.80
N THR A 338 3.57 5.09 -5.50
CA THR A 338 2.43 5.05 -4.58
C THR A 338 2.17 6.37 -3.85
N HIS A 339 3.17 7.22 -3.68
CA HIS A 339 3.02 8.51 -2.98
C HIS A 339 2.20 9.56 -3.72
N GLY A 340 1.85 9.35 -4.97
CA GLY A 340 0.94 10.22 -5.70
C GLY A 340 -0.55 10.11 -5.31
N ALA A 341 -0.89 9.34 -4.28
CA ALA A 341 -2.26 8.96 -3.95
C ALA A 341 -2.79 9.57 -2.63
N LEU A 342 -2.24 10.66 -2.14
CA LEU A 342 -2.72 11.35 -0.93
C LEU A 342 -3.41 12.66 -1.28
#